data_8401b9d83c3eece3ac8f42ddef2db74e
#
_entry.id   8401b9d83c3eece3ac8f42ddef2db74e
#
_cell.length_a   1.000
_cell.length_b   1.000
_cell.length_c   1.000
_cell.angle_alpha   90.00
_cell.angle_beta   90.00
_cell.angle_gamma   90.00
#
_symmetry.space_group_name_H-M   'P 1'
#
loop_
_entity.id
_entity.type
_entity.pdbx_description
1 polymer ?
#
loop_
_entity_poly.entity_id
_entity_poly.type
_entity_poly.pdbx_seq_one_letter_code
_entity_poly.pdbx_strand_id
1 'polypeptide(L)'
;MEIDMTALRMVENEKGVSLETLVDAIEEALLKAYHNLPGAISQARIEIDKKTGRVTVMAMDEDEDGNPIGEFDDTPKNFGRIAQSTARSVIMQRLRDADDQRVFG
;
A
#
# COMPACT_ATOMS: atom_id res chain seq x y z
N MET A 1 2.95 -11.89 -4.70
CA MET A 1 3.60 -11.82 -3.38
C MET A 1 2.79 -10.98 -2.43
N GLU A 2 2.90 -11.29 -1.16
CA GLU A 2 2.06 -10.70 -0.13
C GLU A 2 2.90 -9.90 0.86
N ILE A 3 2.28 -8.88 1.45
CA ILE A 3 2.89 -8.13 2.54
C ILE A 3 2.87 -9.01 3.79
N ASP A 4 3.95 -8.96 4.58
CA ASP A 4 4.01 -9.70 5.84
C ASP A 4 3.11 -9.03 6.90
N MET A 5 1.90 -9.51 7.02
CA MET A 5 0.93 -8.97 7.98
C MET A 5 1.31 -9.26 9.42
N THR A 6 2.08 -10.33 9.65
CA THR A 6 2.59 -10.64 10.98
C THR A 6 3.52 -9.53 11.47
N ALA A 7 4.41 -9.05 10.60
CA ALA A 7 5.30 -7.95 10.94
C ALA A 7 4.51 -6.68 11.27
N LEU A 8 3.46 -6.38 10.49
CA LEU A 8 2.61 -5.22 10.74
C LEU A 8 1.90 -5.31 12.09
N ARG A 9 1.40 -6.49 12.44
CA ARG A 9 0.73 -6.70 13.73
C ARG A 9 1.69 -6.56 14.90
N MET A 10 2.92 -7.02 14.73
CA MET A 10 3.95 -6.85 15.74
C MET A 10 4.25 -5.38 16.00
N VAL A 11 4.34 -4.58 14.93
CA VAL A 11 4.54 -3.14 15.05
C VAL A 11 3.37 -2.49 15.78
N GLU A 12 2.15 -2.89 15.46
CA GLU A 12 0.96 -2.39 16.13
C GLU A 12 1.02 -2.66 17.62
N ASN A 13 1.34 -3.91 18.00
CA ASN A 13 1.36 -4.32 19.39
C ASN A 13 2.51 -3.70 20.20
N GLU A 14 3.69 -3.63 19.60
CA GLU A 14 4.90 -3.18 20.31
C GLU A 14 5.05 -1.67 20.34
N LYS A 15 4.63 -0.99 19.29
CA LYS A 15 4.85 0.45 19.13
C LYS A 15 3.58 1.29 19.25
N GLY A 16 2.42 0.65 19.35
CA GLY A 16 1.15 1.36 19.46
C GLY A 16 0.72 2.07 18.20
N VAL A 17 1.28 1.70 17.04
CA VAL A 17 0.88 2.26 15.76
C VAL A 17 -0.26 1.43 15.18
N SER A 18 -1.38 2.06 14.87
CA SER A 18 -2.56 1.38 14.35
C SER A 18 -2.25 0.61 13.06
N LEU A 19 -2.72 -0.64 12.98
CA LEU A 19 -2.61 -1.44 11.76
C LEU A 19 -3.26 -0.72 10.57
N GLU A 20 -4.40 -0.10 10.82
CA GLU A 20 -5.13 0.66 9.80
C GLU A 20 -4.29 1.82 9.26
N THR A 21 -3.63 2.55 10.14
CA THR A 21 -2.73 3.64 9.76
C THR A 21 -1.57 3.14 8.90
N LEU A 22 -0.98 2.00 9.27
CA LEU A 22 0.11 1.40 8.51
C LEU A 22 -0.36 0.96 7.13
N VAL A 23 -1.50 0.30 7.05
CA VAL A 23 -2.07 -0.16 5.78
C VAL A 23 -2.39 1.02 4.88
N ASP A 24 -3.01 2.07 5.41
CA ASP A 24 -3.34 3.27 4.63
C ASP A 24 -2.08 3.94 4.06
N ALA A 25 -1.03 4.04 4.87
CA ALA A 25 0.23 4.63 4.43
C ALA A 25 0.89 3.79 3.33
N ILE A 26 0.83 2.46 3.45
CA ILE A 26 1.36 1.55 2.45
C ILE A 26 0.56 1.67 1.15
N GLU A 27 -0.76 1.72 1.23
CA GLU A 27 -1.62 1.90 0.06
C GLU A 27 -1.28 3.18 -0.69
N GLU A 28 -1.12 4.28 0.02
CA GLU A 28 -0.78 5.57 -0.58
C GLU A 28 0.58 5.51 -1.28
N ALA A 29 1.58 4.94 -0.63
CA ALA A 29 2.91 4.80 -1.20
C ALA A 29 2.92 3.89 -2.43
N LEU A 30 2.16 2.80 -2.38
CA LEU A 30 2.04 1.88 -3.51
C LEU A 30 1.31 2.51 -4.69
N LEU A 31 0.31 3.34 -4.43
CA LEU A 31 -0.39 4.05 -5.49
C LEU A 31 0.55 5.00 -6.22
N LYS A 32 1.41 5.71 -5.50
CA LYS A 32 2.43 6.57 -6.10
C LYS A 32 3.40 5.75 -6.95
N ALA A 33 3.84 4.60 -6.44
CA ALA A 33 4.74 3.71 -7.18
C ALA A 33 4.08 3.19 -8.45
N TYR A 34 2.80 2.83 -8.38
CA TYR A 34 2.04 2.39 -9.55
C TYR A 34 1.97 3.49 -10.61
N HIS A 35 1.67 4.73 -10.21
CA HIS A 35 1.55 5.85 -11.14
C HIS A 35 2.87 6.24 -11.80
N ASN A 36 4.00 5.81 -11.24
CA ASN A 36 5.30 6.02 -11.87
C ASN A 36 5.62 5.00 -12.96
N LEU A 37 4.80 3.97 -13.10
CA LEU A 37 5.01 2.94 -14.11
C LEU A 37 4.45 3.39 -15.46
N PRO A 38 5.11 2.97 -16.58
CA PRO A 38 4.59 3.27 -17.92
C PRO A 38 3.22 2.63 -18.11
N GLY A 39 2.28 3.39 -18.66
CA GLY A 39 0.93 2.89 -18.93
C GLY A 39 0.02 2.81 -17.73
N ALA A 40 0.41 3.38 -16.61
CA ALA A 40 -0.43 3.39 -15.41
C ALA A 40 -1.72 4.18 -15.65
N ILE A 41 -2.82 3.62 -15.14
CA ILE A 41 -4.14 4.25 -15.24
C ILE A 41 -4.26 5.34 -14.18
N SER A 42 -4.70 6.55 -14.58
CA SER A 42 -4.79 7.68 -13.64
C SER A 42 -5.80 7.46 -12.52
N GLN A 43 -6.92 6.81 -12.82
CA GLN A 43 -7.92 6.46 -11.82
C GLN A 43 -7.72 5.03 -11.37
N ALA A 44 -7.00 4.86 -10.29
CA ALA A 44 -6.70 3.54 -9.74
C ALA A 44 -6.65 3.62 -8.23
N ARG A 45 -6.84 2.47 -7.58
CA ARG A 45 -6.72 2.36 -6.13
C ARG A 45 -5.98 1.08 -5.78
N ILE A 46 -5.40 1.08 -4.61
CA ILE A 46 -4.70 -0.09 -4.08
C ILE A 46 -5.59 -0.75 -3.04
N GLU A 47 -5.73 -2.07 -3.12
CA GLU A 47 -6.39 -2.87 -2.10
C GLU A 47 -5.38 -3.79 -1.43
N ILE A 48 -5.40 -3.82 -0.11
CA ILE A 48 -4.56 -4.73 0.67
C ILE A 48 -5.49 -5.58 1.53
N ASP A 49 -5.41 -6.90 1.34
CA ASP A 49 -6.16 -7.84 2.18
C ASP A 49 -5.47 -7.91 3.54
N LYS A 50 -6.15 -7.47 4.59
CA LYS A 50 -5.60 -7.42 5.94
C LYS A 50 -5.34 -8.80 6.53
N LYS A 51 -5.95 -9.84 5.99
CA LYS A 51 -5.77 -11.22 6.48
C LYS A 51 -4.56 -11.89 5.84
N THR A 52 -4.40 -11.73 4.53
CA THR A 52 -3.34 -12.41 3.76
C THR A 52 -2.17 -11.50 3.39
N GLY A 53 -2.40 -10.18 3.40
CA GLY A 53 -1.41 -9.22 2.95
C GLY A 53 -1.34 -9.08 1.43
N ARG A 54 -2.27 -9.68 0.72
CA ARG A 54 -2.28 -9.63 -0.74
C ARG A 54 -2.59 -8.22 -1.24
N VAL A 55 -1.78 -7.74 -2.17
CA VAL A 55 -1.91 -6.41 -2.76
C VAL A 55 -2.49 -6.53 -4.16
N THR A 56 -3.52 -5.73 -4.44
CA THR A 56 -4.15 -5.68 -5.75
C THR A 56 -4.29 -4.23 -6.18
N VAL A 57 -4.00 -3.96 -7.45
CA VAL A 57 -4.24 -2.65 -8.06
C VAL A 57 -5.53 -2.74 -8.87
N MET A 58 -6.53 -1.96 -8.47
CA MET A 58 -7.79 -1.85 -9.18
C MET A 58 -7.82 -0.56 -9.97
N ALA A 59 -7.87 -0.67 -11.29
CA ALA A 59 -7.89 0.48 -12.19
C ALA A 59 -9.29 0.66 -12.77
N MET A 60 -9.67 1.91 -13.00
CA MET A 60 -10.96 2.23 -13.57
C MET A 60 -10.91 2.09 -15.08
N ASP A 61 -11.81 1.27 -15.63
CA ASP A 61 -12.01 1.16 -17.07
C ASP A 61 -12.99 2.24 -17.53
N GLU A 62 -12.70 2.84 -18.67
CA GLU A 62 -13.52 3.92 -19.23
C GLU A 62 -13.94 3.59 -20.64
N ASP A 63 -15.11 4.10 -21.05
CA ASP A 63 -15.58 3.98 -22.42
C ASP A 63 -14.92 5.06 -23.30
N GLU A 64 -15.31 5.10 -24.59
CA GLU A 64 -14.75 6.06 -25.55
C GLU A 64 -14.99 7.51 -25.15
N ASP A 65 -16.05 7.78 -24.41
CA ASP A 65 -16.40 9.13 -23.95
C ASP A 65 -15.77 9.49 -22.62
N GLY A 66 -14.98 8.60 -22.03
CA GLY A 66 -14.33 8.82 -20.75
C GLY A 66 -15.20 8.52 -19.54
N ASN A 67 -16.34 7.88 -19.72
CA ASN A 67 -17.23 7.51 -18.61
C ASN A 67 -16.76 6.23 -17.96
N PRO A 68 -16.74 6.16 -16.61
CA PRO A 68 -16.32 4.95 -15.92
C PRO A 68 -17.34 3.82 -16.13
N ILE A 69 -16.86 2.65 -16.54
CA ILE A 69 -17.71 1.49 -16.80
C ILE A 69 -17.41 0.30 -15.89
N GLY A 70 -16.39 0.38 -15.06
CA GLY A 70 -16.07 -0.65 -14.10
C GLY A 70 -14.61 -0.67 -13.72
N GLU A 71 -14.27 -1.48 -12.74
CA GLU A 71 -12.89 -1.64 -12.31
C GLU A 71 -12.34 -2.99 -12.80
N PHE A 72 -11.05 -3.04 -13.04
CA PHE A 72 -10.36 -4.28 -13.41
C PHE A 72 -9.02 -4.37 -12.67
N ASP A 73 -8.52 -5.58 -12.54
CA ASP A 73 -7.23 -5.85 -11.88
C ASP A 73 -6.10 -5.49 -12.85
N ASP A 74 -5.36 -4.44 -12.53
CA ASP A 74 -4.21 -3.99 -13.33
C ASP A 74 -2.90 -4.16 -12.55
N THR A 75 -2.83 -5.14 -11.67
CA THR A 75 -1.65 -5.39 -10.84
C THR A 75 -0.46 -5.77 -11.73
N PRO A 76 0.63 -4.98 -11.73
CA PRO A 76 1.82 -5.31 -12.52
C PRO A 76 2.47 -6.61 -12.05
N LYS A 77 3.09 -7.35 -12.96
CA LYS A 77 3.69 -8.65 -12.67
C LYS A 77 4.73 -8.62 -11.56
N ASN A 78 5.54 -7.58 -11.53
CA ASN A 78 6.63 -7.45 -10.55
C ASN A 78 6.24 -6.57 -9.36
N PHE A 79 4.97 -6.24 -9.24
CA PHE A 79 4.50 -5.32 -8.22
C PHE A 79 4.66 -5.88 -6.80
N GLY A 80 4.69 -7.20 -6.67
CA GLY A 80 4.92 -7.85 -5.39
C GLY A 80 6.23 -7.44 -4.72
N ARG A 81 7.31 -7.28 -5.51
CA ARG A 81 8.60 -6.81 -5.00
C ARG A 81 8.51 -5.35 -4.56
N ILE A 82 7.87 -4.54 -5.38
CA ILE A 82 7.66 -3.12 -5.07
C ILE A 82 6.84 -3.00 -3.79
N ALA A 83 5.79 -3.81 -3.66
CA ALA A 83 4.92 -3.81 -2.48
C ALA A 83 5.68 -4.17 -1.21
N GLN A 84 6.50 -5.22 -1.26
CA GLN A 84 7.30 -5.64 -0.10
C GLN A 84 8.30 -4.57 0.32
N SER A 85 9.01 -4.01 -0.65
CA SER A 85 10.00 -2.97 -0.41
C SER A 85 9.35 -1.70 0.14
N THR A 86 8.24 -1.30 -0.45
CA THR A 86 7.48 -0.12 -0.01
C THR A 86 6.92 -0.31 1.40
N ALA A 87 6.34 -1.47 1.67
CA ALA A 87 5.80 -1.78 2.99
C ALA A 87 6.90 -1.71 4.06
N ARG A 88 8.07 -2.28 3.77
CA ARG A 88 9.21 -2.23 4.70
C ARG A 88 9.63 -0.78 4.96
N SER A 89 9.73 0.03 3.91
CA SER A 89 10.11 1.43 4.06
C SER A 89 9.11 2.21 4.90
N VAL A 90 7.82 1.99 4.68
CA VAL A 90 6.75 2.65 5.45
C VAL A 90 6.82 2.24 6.91
N ILE A 91 6.98 0.95 7.19
CA ILE A 91 7.09 0.42 8.55
C ILE A 91 8.29 1.06 9.27
N MET A 92 9.44 1.08 8.62
CA MET A 92 10.66 1.66 9.19
C MET A 92 10.48 3.15 9.49
N GLN A 93 9.84 3.87 8.59
CA GLN A 93 9.59 5.29 8.76
C GLN A 93 8.65 5.55 9.95
N ARG A 94 7.58 4.78 10.06
CA ARG A 94 6.63 4.93 11.15
C ARG A 94 7.23 4.56 12.51
N LEU A 95 8.08 3.53 12.54
CA LEU A 95 8.81 3.17 13.76
C LEU A 95 9.74 4.29 14.19
N ARG A 96 10.44 4.90 13.25
CA ARG A 96 11.34 6.02 13.54
C ARG A 96 10.57 7.21 14.10
N ASP A 97 9.44 7.55 13.48
CA ASP A 97 8.58 8.63 13.93
C ASP A 97 8.06 8.37 15.36
N ALA A 98 7.66 7.14 15.65
CA ALA A 98 7.18 6.77 16.97
C ALA A 98 8.30 6.88 18.02
N ASP A 99 9.51 6.43 17.69
CA ASP A 99 10.67 6.54 18.58
C ASP A 99 11.06 7.99 18.82
N ASP A 100 11.02 8.83 17.79
CA ASP A 100 11.29 10.26 17.92
C ASP A 100 10.30 10.93 18.86
N GLN A 101 9.03 10.58 18.76
CA GLN A 101 8.01 11.11 19.66
C GLN A 101 8.26 10.71 21.11
N ARG A 102 8.77 9.51 21.34
CA ARG A 102 9.13 9.06 22.69
C ARG A 102 10.28 9.85 23.30
N VAL A 103 11.23 10.23 22.46
CA VAL A 103 12.40 11.00 22.92
C VAL A 103 11.97 12.39 23.40
N PHE A 104 11.00 12.97 22.77
CA PHE A 104 10.54 14.33 23.09
C PHE A 104 9.28 14.37 23.96
N GLY A 105 8.68 13.24 24.14
CA GLY A 105 7.47 13.11 24.94
C GLY A 105 7.77 12.68 26.32
#